data_05f654036e3a26f1dd1d8609ea3ba309
#
_entry.id   05f654036e3a26f1dd1d8609ea3ba309
#
_cell.length_a   1.000
_cell.length_b   1.000
_cell.length_c   1.000
_cell.angle_alpha   90.00
_cell.angle_beta   90.00
_cell.angle_gamma   90.00
#
_symmetry.space_group_name_H-M   'P 1'
#
loop_
_entity.id
_entity.type
_entity.pdbx_description
1 polymer ?
#
loop_
_entity_poly.entity_id
_entity_poly.type
_entity_poly.pdbx_seq_one_letter_code
_entity_poly.pdbx_strand_id
1 'polypeptide(L)'
;MRFLLLALMAAFVPSAGWAAHAYALWGSPRYAPGFSHFDYVDPQAPKGGELRLVSNVRSSNFDKYNPFTMKGSTPAYISELLFDTLLITALDEPGTAYGLLAEDVDVPSDHRSVTFKLRREARFHDGSPVLAKDVKYTIETLQGSYAKPAYKTVL
;
A
#
# COMPACT_ATOMS: atom_id res chain seq x y z
N MET A 1 -33.13 -9.21 56.80
CA MET A 1 -33.18 -9.25 55.34
C MET A 1 -32.07 -8.31 54.82
N ARG A 2 -30.96 -8.90 54.38
CA ARG A 2 -29.81 -8.15 53.84
C ARG A 2 -29.83 -8.30 52.33
N PHE A 3 -30.11 -7.23 51.60
CA PHE A 3 -30.03 -7.19 50.13
C PHE A 3 -28.59 -7.03 49.73
N LEU A 4 -28.03 -8.04 49.05
CA LEU A 4 -26.72 -7.99 48.40
C LEU A 4 -26.90 -7.35 47.03
N LEU A 5 -26.43 -6.13 46.85
CA LEU A 5 -26.31 -5.47 45.54
C LEU A 5 -25.05 -6.00 44.86
N LEU A 6 -25.21 -6.89 43.89
CA LEU A 6 -24.15 -7.28 42.97
C LEU A 6 -24.00 -6.17 41.89
N ALA A 7 -22.97 -5.36 42.02
CA ALA A 7 -22.57 -4.41 40.95
C ALA A 7 -21.86 -5.20 39.83
N LEU A 8 -22.55 -5.36 38.71
CA LEU A 8 -21.97 -5.92 37.46
C LEU A 8 -21.05 -4.87 36.85
N MET A 9 -19.73 -4.98 37.10
CA MET A 9 -18.71 -4.21 36.43
C MET A 9 -18.60 -4.73 34.98
N ALA A 10 -19.25 -4.07 34.03
CA ALA A 10 -19.01 -4.28 32.59
C ALA A 10 -17.56 -3.85 32.28
N ALA A 11 -16.67 -4.82 32.12
CA ALA A 11 -15.31 -4.59 31.64
C ALA A 11 -15.42 -4.08 30.19
N PHE A 12 -15.16 -2.79 30.01
CA PHE A 12 -14.96 -2.20 28.70
C PHE A 12 -13.62 -2.75 28.17
N VAL A 13 -13.67 -3.84 27.38
CA VAL A 13 -12.51 -4.32 26.66
C VAL A 13 -12.36 -3.41 25.45
N PRO A 14 -11.33 -2.52 25.40
CA PRO A 14 -11.06 -1.79 24.18
C PRO A 14 -10.79 -2.83 23.10
N SER A 15 -11.57 -2.83 22.03
CA SER A 15 -11.25 -3.57 20.81
C SER A 15 -9.95 -2.97 20.27
N ALA A 16 -8.81 -3.57 20.60
CA ALA A 16 -7.56 -3.28 19.94
C ALA A 16 -7.77 -3.57 18.46
N GLY A 17 -7.79 -2.53 17.64
CA GLY A 17 -7.71 -2.68 16.19
C GLY A 17 -6.46 -3.51 15.93
N TRP A 18 -6.63 -4.67 15.32
CA TRP A 18 -5.51 -5.56 15.01
C TRP A 18 -4.90 -5.05 13.72
N ALA A 19 -3.77 -4.38 13.82
CA ALA A 19 -2.96 -4.08 12.65
C ALA A 19 -2.71 -5.40 11.92
N ALA A 20 -3.07 -5.44 10.63
CA ALA A 20 -3.00 -6.63 9.82
C ALA A 20 -1.98 -6.46 8.69
N HIS A 21 -1.27 -7.54 8.35
CA HIS A 21 -0.31 -7.58 7.23
C HIS A 21 -0.96 -7.40 5.86
N ALA A 22 -2.29 -7.44 5.78
CA ALA A 22 -3.08 -7.31 4.56
C ALA A 22 -4.45 -6.70 4.85
N TYR A 23 -5.06 -6.10 3.83
CA TYR A 23 -6.45 -5.66 3.82
C TYR A 23 -7.21 -6.37 2.71
N ALA A 24 -8.29 -7.06 3.06
CA ALA A 24 -9.20 -7.73 2.14
C ALA A 24 -10.56 -7.02 2.12
N LEU A 25 -11.10 -6.74 0.95
CA LEU A 25 -12.44 -6.15 0.80
C LEU A 25 -13.54 -7.14 1.24
N TRP A 26 -13.28 -8.43 1.11
CA TRP A 26 -14.15 -9.51 1.53
C TRP A 26 -13.34 -10.76 1.91
N GLY A 27 -13.87 -11.54 2.84
CA GLY A 27 -13.20 -12.76 3.29
C GLY A 27 -11.98 -12.53 4.18
N SER A 28 -11.05 -13.46 4.12
CA SER A 28 -9.78 -13.42 4.84
C SER A 28 -8.62 -13.52 3.85
N PRO A 29 -7.49 -12.82 4.07
CA PRO A 29 -6.32 -12.92 3.22
C PRO A 29 -5.83 -14.36 3.07
N ARG A 30 -5.50 -14.77 1.84
CA ARG A 30 -4.98 -16.09 1.51
C ARG A 30 -3.60 -16.35 2.10
N TYR A 31 -2.71 -15.35 1.98
CA TYR A 31 -1.34 -15.48 2.46
C TYR A 31 -1.25 -15.11 3.93
N ALA A 32 -0.64 -15.98 4.74
CA ALA A 32 -0.46 -15.77 6.16
C ALA A 32 0.57 -14.65 6.47
N PRO A 33 0.51 -14.05 7.67
CA PRO A 33 1.55 -13.11 8.10
C PRO A 33 2.96 -13.71 7.97
N GLY A 34 3.88 -12.94 7.41
CA GLY A 34 5.27 -13.37 7.23
C GLY A 34 5.51 -14.26 6.00
N PHE A 35 4.55 -14.41 5.09
CA PHE A 35 4.80 -15.09 3.82
C PHE A 35 5.97 -14.43 3.07
N SER A 36 6.75 -15.23 2.36
CA SER A 36 7.99 -14.77 1.69
C SER A 36 7.79 -14.37 0.23
N HIS A 37 6.80 -14.93 -0.44
CA HIS A 37 6.47 -14.66 -1.85
C HIS A 37 5.05 -15.11 -2.16
N PHE A 38 4.47 -14.57 -3.19
CA PHE A 38 3.19 -15.03 -3.75
C PHE A 38 3.38 -16.35 -4.50
N ASP A 39 2.36 -17.20 -4.54
CA ASP A 39 2.42 -18.54 -5.17
C ASP A 39 2.76 -18.51 -6.66
N TYR A 40 2.50 -17.39 -7.33
CA TYR A 40 2.83 -17.17 -8.73
C TYR A 40 4.28 -16.69 -8.98
N VAL A 41 5.09 -16.56 -7.94
CA VAL A 41 6.49 -16.12 -8.01
C VAL A 41 7.41 -17.29 -7.70
N ASP A 42 8.38 -17.56 -8.57
CA ASP A 42 9.45 -18.49 -8.29
C ASP A 42 10.63 -17.77 -7.61
N PRO A 43 10.85 -17.99 -6.30
CA PRO A 43 11.95 -17.34 -5.57
C PRO A 43 13.33 -17.80 -6.04
N GLN A 44 13.42 -18.94 -6.76
CA GLN A 44 14.68 -19.49 -7.29
C GLN A 44 14.94 -19.06 -8.75
N ALA A 45 14.03 -18.30 -9.34
CA ALA A 45 14.22 -17.80 -10.70
C ALA A 45 15.56 -17.06 -10.83
N PRO A 46 16.33 -17.29 -11.92
CA PRO A 46 17.58 -16.58 -12.16
C PRO A 46 17.38 -15.07 -12.15
N LYS A 47 18.25 -14.34 -11.48
CA LYS A 47 18.23 -12.87 -11.48
C LYS A 47 19.04 -12.36 -12.65
N GLY A 48 18.53 -11.34 -13.34
CA GLY A 48 19.18 -10.70 -14.47
C GLY A 48 18.48 -10.96 -15.80
N GLY A 49 19.20 -10.71 -16.89
CA GLY A 49 18.63 -10.74 -18.24
C GLY A 49 18.21 -9.36 -18.74
N GLU A 50 17.62 -9.31 -19.93
CA GLU A 50 17.13 -8.09 -20.59
C GLU A 50 15.64 -8.23 -20.86
N LEU A 51 14.85 -7.31 -20.32
CA LEU A 51 13.41 -7.20 -20.59
C LEU A 51 13.15 -6.03 -21.55
N ARG A 52 12.73 -6.34 -22.78
CA ARG A 52 12.36 -5.34 -23.78
C ARG A 52 10.86 -5.13 -23.77
N LEU A 53 10.43 -3.96 -23.32
CA LEU A 53 9.02 -3.58 -23.27
C LEU A 53 8.69 -2.63 -24.42
N VAL A 54 7.53 -2.82 -25.01
CA VAL A 54 7.00 -1.93 -26.05
C VAL A 54 5.84 -1.15 -25.45
N SER A 55 5.87 0.18 -25.62
CA SER A 55 4.74 1.01 -25.21
C SER A 55 3.50 0.67 -26.05
N ASN A 56 2.37 0.44 -25.37
CA ASN A 56 1.07 0.30 -25.99
C ASN A 56 0.47 1.64 -26.44
N VAL A 57 1.12 2.76 -26.09
CA VAL A 57 0.71 4.12 -26.48
C VAL A 57 1.56 4.58 -27.65
N ARG A 58 0.95 4.63 -28.84
CA ARG A 58 1.64 4.96 -30.12
C ARG A 58 2.23 6.38 -30.19
N SER A 59 1.79 7.30 -29.33
CA SER A 59 2.16 8.73 -29.39
C SER A 59 2.89 9.20 -28.14
N SER A 60 3.54 8.32 -27.39
CA SER A 60 4.26 8.75 -26.21
C SER A 60 5.66 9.28 -26.57
N ASN A 61 5.83 10.57 -26.47
CA ASN A 61 7.16 11.15 -26.37
C ASN A 61 7.63 10.94 -24.93
N PHE A 62 8.74 10.23 -24.76
CA PHE A 62 9.37 10.14 -23.45
C PHE A 62 10.06 11.47 -23.13
N ASP A 63 9.50 12.24 -22.20
CA ASP A 63 10.02 13.54 -21.79
C ASP A 63 10.05 13.75 -20.28
N LYS A 64 9.58 12.76 -19.48
CA LYS A 64 9.64 12.79 -18.02
C LYS A 64 9.61 11.40 -17.39
N TYR A 65 10.13 11.32 -16.16
CA TYR A 65 10.04 10.11 -15.32
C TYR A 65 8.89 10.14 -14.30
N ASN A 66 8.36 11.33 -13.97
CA ASN A 66 7.28 11.44 -12.99
C ASN A 66 5.91 11.14 -13.63
N PRO A 67 5.26 10.00 -13.31
CA PRO A 67 3.98 9.62 -13.91
C PRO A 67 2.78 10.37 -13.33
N PHE A 68 2.94 11.07 -12.22
CA PHE A 68 1.84 11.63 -11.42
C PHE A 68 1.41 13.03 -11.89
N THR A 69 2.26 13.75 -12.63
CA THR A 69 1.99 15.10 -13.10
C THR A 69 1.20 15.12 -14.41
N MET A 70 0.49 16.24 -14.69
CA MET A 70 -0.36 16.37 -15.88
C MET A 70 0.43 16.50 -17.18
N LYS A 71 1.49 17.33 -17.20
CA LYS A 71 2.25 17.63 -18.42
C LYS A 71 3.29 16.56 -18.70
N GLY A 72 3.50 16.25 -19.99
CA GLY A 72 4.50 15.32 -20.47
C GLY A 72 4.07 13.85 -20.45
N SER A 73 4.88 13.01 -21.09
CA SER A 73 4.67 11.56 -21.23
C SER A 73 5.80 10.77 -20.60
N THR A 74 5.44 9.73 -19.86
CA THR A 74 6.39 8.79 -19.23
C THR A 74 6.53 7.53 -20.09
N PRO A 75 7.65 6.79 -19.97
CA PRO A 75 7.74 5.44 -20.53
C PRO A 75 6.63 4.53 -19.97
N ALA A 76 6.32 3.48 -20.72
CA ALA A 76 5.45 2.41 -20.21
C ALA A 76 6.07 1.77 -18.97
N TYR A 77 5.22 1.36 -18.04
CA TYR A 77 5.60 0.65 -16.80
C TYR A 77 6.49 1.43 -15.82
N ILE A 78 6.63 2.74 -16.00
CA ILE A 78 7.50 3.56 -15.13
C ILE A 78 7.01 3.56 -13.68
N SER A 79 5.69 3.55 -13.48
CA SER A 79 5.09 3.53 -12.14
C SER A 79 5.47 2.26 -11.38
N GLU A 80 5.41 1.13 -12.06
CA GLU A 80 5.66 -0.19 -11.48
C GLU A 80 7.14 -0.48 -11.27
N LEU A 81 8.01 0.17 -12.05
CA LEU A 81 9.46 -0.08 -12.01
C LEU A 81 10.22 0.89 -11.10
N LEU A 82 9.70 2.08 -10.85
CA LEU A 82 10.42 3.11 -10.08
C LEU A 82 9.76 3.47 -8.74
N PHE A 83 8.49 3.08 -8.53
CA PHE A 83 7.75 3.51 -7.35
C PHE A 83 7.10 2.33 -6.65
N ASP A 84 7.45 2.15 -5.39
CA ASP A 84 6.77 1.23 -4.51
C ASP A 84 5.54 1.89 -3.87
N THR A 85 4.54 1.07 -3.56
CA THR A 85 3.32 1.49 -2.88
C THR A 85 3.31 1.05 -1.41
N LEU A 86 2.41 1.60 -0.61
CA LEU A 86 2.26 1.15 0.78
C LEU A 86 1.82 -0.32 0.85
N LEU A 87 0.88 -0.70 -0.02
CA LEU A 87 0.37 -2.07 -0.16
C LEU A 87 0.48 -2.53 -1.61
N ILE A 88 0.60 -3.82 -1.84
CA ILE A 88 0.60 -4.46 -3.16
C ILE A 88 -0.59 -5.40 -3.31
N THR A 89 -1.30 -5.32 -4.43
CA THR A 89 -2.41 -6.23 -4.73
C THR A 89 -1.87 -7.57 -5.21
N ALA A 90 -2.39 -8.68 -4.69
CA ALA A 90 -2.10 -10.00 -5.18
C ALA A 90 -2.83 -10.25 -6.51
N LEU A 91 -2.12 -10.84 -7.50
CA LEU A 91 -2.70 -11.13 -8.81
C LEU A 91 -3.67 -12.31 -8.79
N ASP A 92 -3.50 -13.22 -7.84
CA ASP A 92 -4.30 -14.43 -7.65
C ASP A 92 -5.36 -14.30 -6.56
N GLU A 93 -5.52 -13.11 -5.98
CA GLU A 93 -6.50 -12.80 -4.96
C GLU A 93 -7.07 -11.39 -5.15
N PRO A 94 -8.03 -11.24 -6.07
CA PRO A 94 -8.65 -9.95 -6.35
C PRO A 94 -9.32 -9.34 -5.10
N GLY A 95 -9.11 -8.05 -4.87
CA GLY A 95 -9.69 -7.34 -3.74
C GLY A 95 -8.91 -7.46 -2.43
N THR A 96 -7.75 -8.11 -2.45
CA THR A 96 -6.83 -8.16 -1.30
C THR A 96 -5.51 -7.47 -1.64
N ALA A 97 -5.04 -6.64 -0.70
CA ALA A 97 -3.75 -5.96 -0.78
C ALA A 97 -2.89 -6.27 0.44
N TYR A 98 -1.63 -6.57 0.21
CA TYR A 98 -0.64 -6.97 1.21
C TYR A 98 0.37 -5.86 1.46
N GLY A 99 0.93 -5.82 2.66
CA GLY A 99 1.94 -4.83 3.01
C GLY A 99 3.18 -4.90 2.12
N LEU A 100 3.56 -3.76 1.52
CA LEU A 100 4.81 -3.59 0.76
C LEU A 100 5.74 -2.63 1.51
N LEU A 101 5.64 -1.31 1.33
CA LEU A 101 6.35 -0.35 2.18
C LEU A 101 5.78 -0.30 3.60
N ALA A 102 4.49 -0.57 3.76
CA ALA A 102 3.91 -0.81 5.08
C ALA A 102 4.07 -2.28 5.47
N GLU A 103 4.36 -2.55 6.73
CA GLU A 103 4.32 -3.91 7.29
C GLU A 103 2.94 -4.27 7.81
N ASP A 104 2.18 -3.25 8.29
CA ASP A 104 0.83 -3.42 8.80
C ASP A 104 -0.09 -2.31 8.30
N VAL A 105 -1.36 -2.64 8.20
CA VAL A 105 -2.47 -1.74 7.92
C VAL A 105 -3.58 -1.95 8.94
N ASP A 106 -4.10 -0.87 9.50
CA ASP A 106 -5.27 -0.86 10.38
C ASP A 106 -6.36 0.00 9.78
N VAL A 107 -7.53 -0.60 9.58
CA VAL A 107 -8.74 0.06 9.08
C VAL A 107 -9.84 -0.15 10.13
N PRO A 108 -10.19 0.90 10.89
CA PRO A 108 -11.29 0.83 11.86
C PRO A 108 -12.61 0.43 11.22
N SER A 109 -13.51 -0.16 11.99
CA SER A 109 -14.81 -0.65 11.51
C SER A 109 -15.72 0.43 10.93
N ASP A 110 -15.49 1.69 11.24
CA ASP A 110 -16.21 2.83 10.67
C ASP A 110 -15.68 3.24 9.28
N HIS A 111 -14.55 2.66 8.83
CA HIS A 111 -13.87 2.92 7.54
C HIS A 111 -13.57 4.41 7.27
N ARG A 112 -13.41 5.23 8.32
CA ARG A 112 -13.17 6.66 8.18
C ARG A 112 -11.69 7.05 8.21
N SER A 113 -10.84 6.11 8.54
CA SER A 113 -9.39 6.30 8.58
C SER A 113 -8.67 5.02 8.21
N VAL A 114 -7.41 5.14 7.88
CA VAL A 114 -6.48 4.03 7.70
C VAL A 114 -5.15 4.41 8.35
N THR A 115 -4.58 3.48 9.09
CA THR A 115 -3.25 3.66 9.69
C THR A 115 -2.29 2.65 9.07
N PHE A 116 -1.15 3.13 8.57
CA PHE A 116 -0.08 2.29 8.05
C PHE A 116 1.12 2.33 8.97
N LYS A 117 1.67 1.17 9.29
CA LYS A 117 2.94 1.04 9.97
C LYS A 117 4.02 0.74 8.95
N LEU A 118 4.93 1.69 8.73
CA LEU A 118 6.00 1.54 7.74
C LEU A 118 7.06 0.54 8.20
N ARG A 119 7.61 -0.25 7.26
CA ARG A 119 8.76 -1.12 7.51
C ARG A 119 9.97 -0.30 7.89
N ARG A 120 10.68 -0.70 8.92
CA ARG A 120 11.92 -0.04 9.34
C ARG A 120 13.05 -0.20 8.33
N GLU A 121 12.99 -1.25 7.53
CA GLU A 121 13.96 -1.58 6.48
C GLU A 121 13.71 -0.81 5.18
N ALA A 122 12.52 -0.19 5.01
CA ALA A 122 12.19 0.54 3.79
C ALA A 122 13.18 1.69 3.53
N ARG A 123 13.75 1.69 2.35
CA ARG A 123 14.78 2.66 1.91
C ARG A 123 14.47 3.16 0.51
N PHE A 124 14.83 4.41 0.26
CA PHE A 124 14.98 4.92 -1.09
C PHE A 124 16.22 4.32 -1.77
N HIS A 125 16.33 4.45 -3.09
CA HIS A 125 17.48 3.94 -3.86
C HIS A 125 18.83 4.55 -3.47
N ASP A 126 18.85 5.71 -2.83
CA ASP A 126 20.04 6.35 -2.27
C ASP A 126 20.41 5.84 -0.85
N GLY A 127 19.64 4.89 -0.32
CA GLY A 127 19.82 4.31 1.02
C GLY A 127 19.17 5.09 2.15
N SER A 128 18.59 6.26 1.90
CA SER A 128 17.87 7.02 2.93
C SER A 128 16.57 6.29 3.36
N PRO A 129 16.16 6.37 4.64
CA PRO A 129 14.97 5.69 5.13
C PRO A 129 13.69 6.33 4.58
N VAL A 130 12.69 5.49 4.26
CA VAL A 130 11.34 5.95 3.96
C VAL A 130 10.60 6.24 5.27
N LEU A 131 10.12 7.46 5.44
CA LEU A 131 9.49 7.95 6.67
C LEU A 131 8.04 8.36 6.44
N ALA A 132 7.25 8.40 7.50
CA ALA A 132 5.85 8.87 7.45
C ALA A 132 5.69 10.27 6.86
N LYS A 133 6.68 11.17 7.05
CA LYS A 133 6.68 12.50 6.43
C LYS A 133 6.74 12.44 4.90
N ASP A 134 7.40 11.42 4.32
CA ASP A 134 7.53 11.27 2.88
C ASP A 134 6.21 10.80 2.26
N VAL A 135 5.51 9.90 2.96
CA VAL A 135 4.14 9.46 2.60
C VAL A 135 3.18 10.64 2.67
N LYS A 136 3.21 11.40 3.78
CA LYS A 136 2.39 12.60 3.95
C LYS A 136 2.63 13.61 2.83
N TYR A 137 3.89 13.93 2.55
CA TYR A 137 4.27 14.84 1.46
C TYR A 137 3.75 14.36 0.11
N THR A 138 3.85 13.06 -0.17
CA THR A 138 3.34 12.45 -1.40
C THR A 138 1.83 12.65 -1.55
N ILE A 139 1.05 12.35 -0.51
CA ILE A 139 -0.42 12.50 -0.52
C ILE A 139 -0.80 13.97 -0.72
N GLU A 140 -0.21 14.88 0.05
CA GLU A 140 -0.47 16.32 -0.06
C GLU A 140 -0.12 16.86 -1.46
N THR A 141 0.98 16.38 -2.05
CA THR A 141 1.40 16.77 -3.40
C THR A 141 0.45 16.22 -4.47
N LEU A 142 -0.04 14.98 -4.32
CA LEU A 142 -1.01 14.37 -5.24
C LEU A 142 -2.38 15.05 -5.19
N GLN A 143 -2.75 15.66 -4.08
CA GLN A 143 -3.94 16.52 -3.96
C GLN A 143 -3.73 17.92 -4.57
N GLY A 144 -2.50 18.30 -4.85
CA GLY A 144 -2.11 19.61 -5.37
C GLY A 144 -2.50 19.85 -6.84
N SER A 145 -2.29 21.08 -7.32
CA SER A 145 -2.71 21.53 -8.65
C SER A 145 -1.95 20.88 -9.81
N TYR A 146 -0.76 20.37 -9.56
CA TYR A 146 0.12 19.79 -10.59
C TYR A 146 -0.14 18.30 -10.84
N ALA A 147 -0.80 17.61 -9.91
CA ALA A 147 -1.12 16.20 -10.04
C ALA A 147 -2.29 15.95 -11.00
N LYS A 148 -2.30 14.75 -11.61
CA LYS A 148 -3.43 14.32 -12.44
C LYS A 148 -4.74 14.35 -11.63
N PRO A 149 -5.86 14.80 -12.21
CA PRO A 149 -7.14 14.92 -11.51
C PRO A 149 -7.62 13.63 -10.82
N ALA A 150 -7.29 12.46 -11.39
CA ALA A 150 -7.66 11.16 -10.83
C ALA A 150 -7.21 10.98 -9.37
N TYR A 151 -6.04 11.50 -8.99
CA TYR A 151 -5.57 11.40 -7.61
C TYR A 151 -6.36 12.26 -6.63
N LYS A 152 -6.95 13.36 -7.07
CA LYS A 152 -7.78 14.22 -6.22
C LYS A 152 -9.14 13.60 -5.89
N THR A 153 -9.57 12.63 -6.67
CA THR A 153 -10.88 11.98 -6.49
C THR A 153 -10.78 10.76 -5.58
N VAL A 154 -9.58 10.18 -5.48
CA VAL A 154 -9.36 8.92 -4.75
C VAL A 154 -8.71 9.16 -3.38
N LEU A 155 -8.04 10.27 -3.18
CA LEU A 155 -7.40 10.69 -1.92
C LEU A 155 -8.19 11.82 -1.24
#